data_ae29207c3b199cde8d399eb82ee72e4e
#
_entry.id   ae29207c3b199cde8d399eb82ee72e4e
#
_cell.length_a   1.000
_cell.length_b   1.000
_cell.length_c   1.000
_cell.angle_alpha   90.00
_cell.angle_beta   90.00
_cell.angle_gamma   90.00
#
_symmetry.space_group_name_H-M   'P 1'
#
loop_
_entity.id
_entity.type
_entity.pdbx_description
1 polymer ?
#
loop_
_entity_poly.entity_id
_entity_poly.type
_entity_poly.pdbx_seq_one_letter_code
_entity_poly.pdbx_strand_id
1 'polypeptide(L)'
;VVFHDLINSDETVSLVVSDVDADNDLQTLGSAVAVGERLRRDVIAPDGSGRNAELIEAREREASGHTFYDLEYAVHLQDRDRHELATVVVDRGRLYTLATSTNESRWPRVKDLFESVITSFTLLI
;
A
#
# COMPACT_ATOMS: atom_id res chain seq x y z
N VAL A 1 -14.37 2.86 3.69
CA VAL A 1 -13.99 4.26 3.97
C VAL A 1 -12.64 4.54 3.34
N VAL A 2 -12.54 5.65 2.66
CA VAL A 2 -11.29 6.07 2.02
C VAL A 2 -10.95 7.48 2.51
N PHE A 3 -9.71 7.64 2.97
CA PHE A 3 -9.15 8.93 3.33
C PHE A 3 -8.03 9.27 2.36
N HIS A 4 -8.04 10.49 1.85
CA HIS A 4 -6.96 11.02 1.04
C HIS A 4 -6.42 12.28 1.71
N ASP A 5 -5.12 12.32 1.87
CA ASP A 5 -4.42 13.49 2.36
C ASP A 5 -3.36 13.88 1.32
N LEU A 6 -3.45 15.09 0.84
CA LEU A 6 -2.51 15.62 -0.14
C LEU A 6 -1.46 16.44 0.61
N ILE A 7 -0.25 15.91 0.71
CA ILE A 7 0.89 16.64 1.29
C ILE A 7 1.27 17.78 0.35
N ASN A 8 1.26 17.50 -0.95
CA ASN A 8 1.30 18.49 -2.01
C ASN A 8 0.72 17.85 -3.29
N SER A 9 0.75 18.53 -4.43
CA SER A 9 0.17 18.01 -5.68
C SER A 9 0.84 16.74 -6.19
N ASP A 10 2.05 16.43 -5.73
CA ASP A 10 2.82 15.29 -6.22
C ASP A 10 2.80 14.10 -5.26
N GLU A 11 2.62 14.30 -3.96
CA GLU A 11 2.57 13.25 -2.96
C GLU A 11 1.16 13.00 -2.47
N THR A 12 0.78 11.74 -2.34
CA THR A 12 -0.53 11.36 -1.79
C THR A 12 -0.37 10.30 -0.72
N VAL A 13 -1.23 10.37 0.28
CA VAL A 13 -1.41 9.31 1.29
C VAL A 13 -2.88 8.95 1.29
N SER A 14 -3.17 7.65 1.19
CA SER A 14 -4.55 7.17 1.22
C SER A 14 -4.68 5.97 2.15
N LEU A 15 -5.80 5.89 2.82
CA LEU A 15 -6.15 4.75 3.66
C LEU A 15 -7.48 4.18 3.18
N VAL A 16 -7.47 2.90 2.84
CA VAL A 16 -8.68 2.16 2.46
C VAL A 16 -8.95 1.13 3.54
N VAL A 17 -10.18 1.09 4.02
CA VAL A 17 -10.64 0.12 5.01
C VAL A 17 -11.74 -0.71 4.38
N SER A 18 -11.55 -2.04 4.40
CA SER A 18 -12.50 -3.00 3.83
C SER A 18 -12.87 -4.03 4.89
N ASP A 19 -14.10 -4.53 4.84
CA ASP A 19 -14.51 -5.61 5.74
C ASP A 19 -13.98 -6.93 5.21
N VAL A 20 -13.52 -7.79 6.13
CA VAL A 20 -13.17 -9.18 5.87
C VAL A 20 -13.87 -10.06 6.91
N ASP A 21 -13.91 -11.35 6.65
CA ASP A 21 -14.49 -12.28 7.62
C ASP A 21 -13.70 -12.21 8.93
N ALA A 22 -14.42 -12.25 10.06
CA ALA A 22 -13.83 -12.08 11.39
C ALA A 22 -12.75 -13.14 11.70
N ASP A 23 -12.86 -14.32 11.09
CA ASP A 23 -11.91 -15.41 11.27
C ASP A 23 -10.67 -15.30 10.37
N ASN A 24 -10.66 -14.36 9.43
CA ASN A 24 -9.53 -14.17 8.51
C ASN A 24 -8.45 -13.31 9.18
N ASP A 25 -7.22 -13.75 9.02
CA ASP A 25 -6.06 -12.91 9.24
C ASP A 25 -5.40 -12.61 7.89
N LEU A 26 -4.32 -11.85 7.91
CA LEU A 26 -3.65 -11.46 6.68
C LEU A 26 -3.08 -12.67 5.93
N GLN A 27 -2.53 -13.63 6.67
CA GLN A 27 -1.95 -14.85 6.08
C GLN A 27 -3.00 -15.73 5.42
N THR A 28 -4.24 -15.73 5.93
CA THR A 28 -5.37 -16.44 5.32
C THR A 28 -5.68 -15.88 3.93
N LEU A 29 -5.44 -14.57 3.71
CA LEU A 29 -5.67 -13.93 2.42
C LEU A 29 -4.58 -14.25 1.41
N GLY A 30 -3.44 -14.77 1.85
CA GLY A 30 -2.33 -15.15 1.00
C GLY A 30 -0.99 -14.63 1.53
N SER A 31 0.09 -14.97 0.84
CA SER A 31 1.43 -14.47 1.14
C SER A 31 1.54 -12.98 0.80
N ALA A 32 2.60 -12.34 1.26
CA ALA A 32 2.87 -10.94 0.92
C ALA A 32 2.90 -10.72 -0.59
N VAL A 33 3.56 -11.61 -1.32
CA VAL A 33 3.61 -11.53 -2.79
C VAL A 33 2.21 -11.70 -3.39
N ALA A 34 1.44 -12.69 -2.93
CA ALA A 34 0.10 -12.96 -3.46
C ALA A 34 -0.84 -11.79 -3.22
N VAL A 35 -0.82 -11.22 -2.01
CA VAL A 35 -1.65 -10.06 -1.67
C VAL A 35 -1.18 -8.84 -2.47
N GLY A 36 0.13 -8.63 -2.58
CA GLY A 36 0.70 -7.54 -3.36
C GLY A 36 0.32 -7.60 -4.83
N GLU A 37 0.37 -8.78 -5.44
CA GLU A 37 -0.02 -8.97 -6.84
C GLU A 37 -1.53 -8.77 -7.05
N ARG A 38 -2.35 -9.19 -6.09
CA ARG A 38 -3.79 -8.96 -6.16
C ARG A 38 -4.11 -7.46 -6.09
N LEU A 39 -3.46 -6.75 -5.18
CA LEU A 39 -3.63 -5.30 -5.06
C LEU A 39 -3.18 -4.59 -6.34
N ARG A 40 -2.06 -5.02 -6.93
CA ARG A 40 -1.57 -4.46 -8.19
C ARG A 40 -2.61 -4.63 -9.31
N ARG A 41 -3.17 -5.81 -9.43
CA ARG A 41 -4.09 -6.17 -10.52
C ARG A 41 -5.47 -5.55 -10.35
N ASP A 42 -5.96 -5.48 -9.10
CA ASP A 42 -7.36 -5.10 -8.86
C ASP A 42 -7.52 -3.61 -8.51
N VAL A 43 -6.48 -2.97 -7.98
CA VAL A 43 -6.57 -1.61 -7.44
C VAL A 43 -5.59 -0.65 -8.12
N ILE A 44 -4.32 -1.01 -8.18
CA ILE A 44 -3.28 -0.07 -8.63
C ILE A 44 -3.29 0.09 -10.14
N ALA A 45 -3.34 -1.00 -10.88
CA ALA A 45 -3.31 -1.01 -12.34
C ALA A 45 -4.29 -2.04 -12.90
N PRO A 46 -5.62 -1.81 -12.72
CA PRO A 46 -6.61 -2.72 -13.30
C PRO A 46 -6.54 -2.75 -14.82
N ASP A 47 -6.96 -3.87 -15.40
CA ASP A 47 -7.07 -4.00 -16.84
C ASP A 47 -7.97 -2.88 -17.40
N GLY A 48 -7.51 -2.25 -18.47
CA GLY A 48 -8.24 -1.16 -19.10
C GLY A 48 -8.08 0.20 -18.42
N SER A 49 -7.31 0.29 -17.32
CA SER A 49 -7.06 1.56 -16.63
C SER A 49 -6.06 2.47 -17.35
N GLY A 50 -5.30 1.92 -18.31
CA GLY A 50 -4.20 2.64 -18.95
C GLY A 50 -2.95 2.74 -18.09
N ARG A 51 -2.94 2.08 -16.93
CA ARG A 51 -1.79 2.05 -16.02
C ARG A 51 -1.15 0.69 -16.05
N ASN A 52 0.17 0.67 -15.86
CA ASN A 52 0.95 -0.54 -15.61
C ASN A 52 1.64 -0.41 -14.27
N ALA A 53 1.78 -1.52 -13.56
CA ALA A 53 2.49 -1.51 -12.30
C ALA A 53 3.31 -2.79 -12.14
N GLU A 54 4.42 -2.66 -11.41
CA GLU A 54 5.29 -3.77 -11.04
C GLU A 54 5.41 -3.80 -9.53
N LEU A 55 5.26 -4.99 -8.95
CA LEU A 55 5.56 -5.20 -7.54
C LEU A 55 7.07 -5.36 -7.42
N ILE A 56 7.74 -4.37 -6.83
CA ILE A 56 9.20 -4.36 -6.66
C ILE A 56 9.59 -5.23 -5.48
N GLU A 57 8.87 -5.09 -4.36
CA GLU A 57 9.18 -5.81 -3.14
C GLU A 57 7.91 -6.09 -2.34
N ALA A 58 7.86 -7.25 -1.70
CA ALA A 58 6.79 -7.62 -0.78
C ALA A 58 7.43 -8.33 0.42
N ARG A 59 7.18 -7.80 1.63
CA ARG A 59 7.76 -8.32 2.86
C ARG A 59 6.70 -8.49 3.93
N GLU A 60 6.86 -9.54 4.73
CA GLU A 60 6.07 -9.75 5.94
C GLU A 60 6.83 -9.16 7.12
N ARG A 61 6.11 -8.46 7.98
CA ARG A 61 6.68 -7.79 9.14
C ARG A 61 5.74 -7.95 10.33
N GLU A 62 6.30 -8.30 11.50
CA GLU A 62 5.55 -8.38 12.75
C GLU A 62 5.78 -7.10 13.55
N ALA A 63 4.72 -6.46 14.00
CA ALA A 63 4.81 -5.28 14.84
C ALA A 63 3.50 -5.08 15.61
N SER A 64 3.58 -4.61 16.86
CA SER A 64 2.42 -4.29 17.69
C SER A 64 1.40 -5.44 17.81
N GLY A 65 1.89 -6.69 17.76
CA GLY A 65 1.04 -7.86 17.83
C GLY A 65 0.29 -8.21 16.55
N HIS A 66 0.64 -7.58 15.43
CA HIS A 66 0.01 -7.80 14.14
C HIS A 66 1.04 -8.18 13.08
N THR A 67 0.58 -8.87 12.04
CA THR A 67 1.35 -9.13 10.84
C THR A 67 1.01 -8.06 9.80
N PHE A 68 2.03 -7.40 9.28
CA PHE A 68 1.92 -6.41 8.22
C PHE A 68 2.60 -6.94 6.96
N TYR A 69 2.02 -6.65 5.81
CA TYR A 69 2.70 -6.83 4.54
C TYR A 69 3.09 -5.45 4.01
N ASP A 70 4.39 -5.23 3.86
CA ASP A 70 4.93 -4.00 3.27
C ASP A 70 5.19 -4.26 1.79
N LEU A 71 4.66 -3.38 0.94
CA LEU A 71 4.63 -3.56 -0.51
C LEU A 71 5.20 -2.31 -1.18
N GLU A 72 6.02 -2.52 -2.21
CA GLU A 72 6.60 -1.43 -2.97
C GLU A 72 6.30 -1.65 -4.45
N TYR A 73 5.86 -0.60 -5.14
CA TYR A 73 5.46 -0.66 -6.55
C TYR A 73 6.09 0.44 -7.37
N ALA A 74 6.42 0.11 -8.62
CA ALA A 74 6.62 1.09 -9.68
C ALA A 74 5.34 1.15 -10.50
N VAL A 75 4.81 2.34 -10.73
CA VAL A 75 3.56 2.53 -11.47
C VAL A 75 3.81 3.42 -12.67
N HIS A 76 3.46 2.93 -13.85
CA HIS A 76 3.68 3.61 -15.12
C HIS A 76 2.35 4.16 -15.64
N LEU A 77 2.28 5.47 -15.78
CA LEU A 77 1.17 6.19 -16.39
C LEU A 77 1.59 6.65 -17.79
N GLN A 78 0.66 7.20 -18.56
CA GLN A 78 0.96 7.61 -19.92
C GLN A 78 1.99 8.76 -19.97
N ASP A 79 1.95 9.65 -18.98
CA ASP A 79 2.75 10.89 -18.99
C ASP A 79 3.84 10.91 -17.93
N ARG A 80 3.88 9.93 -17.03
CA ARG A 80 4.84 9.91 -15.93
C ARG A 80 4.90 8.55 -15.24
N ASP A 81 5.96 8.36 -14.47
CA ASP A 81 6.12 7.21 -13.58
C ASP A 81 5.93 7.63 -12.13
N ARG A 82 5.31 6.75 -11.36
CA ARG A 82 5.10 6.95 -9.93
C ARG A 82 5.71 5.81 -9.13
N HIS A 83 5.97 6.10 -7.87
CA HIS A 83 6.48 5.12 -6.91
C HIS A 83 5.53 5.05 -5.73
N GLU A 84 5.16 3.84 -5.34
CA GLU A 84 4.24 3.63 -4.22
C GLU A 84 4.86 2.74 -3.16
N LEU A 85 4.61 3.11 -1.91
CA LEU A 85 4.94 2.30 -0.75
C LEU A 85 3.65 2.10 0.04
N ALA A 86 3.30 0.86 0.30
CA ALA A 86 2.04 0.52 0.98
C ALA A 86 2.28 -0.46 2.11
N THR A 87 1.38 -0.47 3.07
CA THR A 87 1.33 -1.51 4.09
C THR A 87 -0.10 -1.97 4.28
N VAL A 88 -0.26 -3.26 4.53
CA VAL A 88 -1.55 -3.92 4.66
C VAL A 88 -1.58 -4.67 5.98
N VAL A 89 -2.69 -4.56 6.70
CA VAL A 89 -2.88 -5.27 7.96
C VAL A 89 -4.36 -5.61 8.15
N VAL A 90 -4.63 -6.73 8.81
CA VAL A 90 -5.98 -7.09 9.24
C VAL A 90 -6.08 -6.91 10.75
N ASP A 91 -7.11 -6.21 11.19
CA ASP A 91 -7.41 -6.01 12.60
C ASP A 91 -8.92 -6.01 12.81
N ARG A 92 -9.40 -6.88 13.69
CA ARG A 92 -10.81 -6.94 14.10
C ARG A 92 -11.79 -7.04 12.93
N GLY A 93 -11.50 -7.91 11.97
CA GLY A 93 -12.37 -8.13 10.82
C GLY A 93 -12.31 -7.05 9.76
N ARG A 94 -11.29 -6.20 9.78
CA ARG A 94 -11.09 -5.16 8.78
C ARG A 94 -9.70 -5.23 8.17
N LEU A 95 -9.65 -5.07 6.87
CA LEU A 95 -8.41 -4.96 6.12
C LEU A 95 -8.10 -3.48 5.92
N TYR A 96 -6.95 -3.06 6.44
CA TYR A 96 -6.44 -1.70 6.27
C TYR A 96 -5.34 -1.71 5.24
N THR A 97 -5.47 -0.84 4.24
CA THR A 97 -4.44 -0.63 3.22
C THR A 97 -4.05 0.83 3.25
N LEU A 98 -2.85 1.11 3.75
CA LEU A 98 -2.28 2.45 3.72
C LEU A 98 -1.33 2.51 2.53
N ALA A 99 -1.55 3.47 1.63
CA ALA A 99 -0.73 3.63 0.44
C ALA A 99 -0.20 5.05 0.35
N THR A 100 1.08 5.17 0.05
CA THR A 100 1.75 6.45 -0.22
C THR A 100 2.24 6.43 -1.66
N SER A 101 2.14 7.56 -2.36
CA SER A 101 2.51 7.63 -3.77
C SER A 101 3.15 8.97 -4.09
N THR A 102 4.17 8.95 -4.93
CA THR A 102 4.86 10.14 -5.43
C THR A 102 5.33 9.90 -6.85
N ASN A 103 5.70 10.96 -7.55
CA ASN A 103 6.40 10.84 -8.83
C ASN A 103 7.76 10.18 -8.62
N GLU A 104 8.16 9.30 -9.55
CA GLU A 104 9.43 8.55 -9.43
C GLU A 104 10.63 9.48 -9.24
N SER A 105 10.63 10.64 -9.89
CA SER A 105 11.71 11.61 -9.76
C SER A 105 11.85 12.18 -8.34
N ARG A 106 10.79 12.15 -7.55
CA ARG A 106 10.80 12.65 -6.17
C ARG A 106 11.05 11.56 -5.13
N TRP A 107 10.93 10.30 -5.51
CA TRP A 107 11.02 9.17 -4.58
C TRP A 107 12.25 9.23 -3.67
N PRO A 108 13.47 9.49 -4.16
CA PRO A 108 14.64 9.54 -3.27
C PRO A 108 14.53 10.61 -2.18
N ARG A 109 13.77 11.68 -2.41
CA ARG A 109 13.60 12.78 -1.45
C ARG A 109 12.52 12.51 -0.41
N VAL A 110 11.51 11.69 -0.76
CA VAL A 110 10.35 11.48 0.11
C VAL A 110 10.30 10.09 0.73
N LYS A 111 11.23 9.22 0.37
CA LYS A 111 11.27 7.83 0.88
C LYS A 111 11.20 7.79 2.40
N ASP A 112 12.03 8.56 3.09
CA ASP A 112 12.07 8.57 4.55
C ASP A 112 10.76 9.08 5.14
N LEU A 113 10.14 10.07 4.50
CA LEU A 113 8.83 10.58 4.92
C LEU A 113 7.78 9.48 4.82
N PHE A 114 7.73 8.75 3.72
CA PHE A 114 6.75 7.68 3.53
C PHE A 114 6.98 6.54 4.52
N GLU A 115 8.22 6.18 4.79
CA GLU A 115 8.54 5.18 5.80
C GLU A 115 8.09 5.64 7.19
N SER A 116 8.22 6.92 7.49
CA SER A 116 7.73 7.50 8.75
C SER A 116 6.20 7.44 8.85
N VAL A 117 5.50 7.68 7.75
CA VAL A 117 4.03 7.56 7.70
C VAL A 117 3.60 6.13 8.02
N ILE A 118 4.25 5.15 7.41
CA ILE A 118 3.96 3.74 7.64
C ILE A 118 4.25 3.36 9.10
N THR A 119 5.37 3.83 9.64
CA THR A 119 5.73 3.58 11.05
C THR A 119 4.69 4.18 12.00
N SER A 120 4.24 5.41 11.74
CA SER A 120 3.22 6.06 12.54
C SER A 120 1.90 5.29 12.50
N PHE A 121 1.49 4.85 11.33
CA PHE A 121 0.30 4.03 11.18
C PHE A 121 0.41 2.72 11.96
N THR A 122 1.57 2.06 11.88
CA THR A 122 1.83 0.81 12.59
C THR A 122 1.60 0.97 14.10
N LEU A 123 1.99 2.11 14.66
CA LEU A 123 1.82 2.38 16.09
C LEU A 123 0.35 2.62 16.47
N LEU A 124 -0.52 2.99 15.53
CA LEU A 124 -1.94 3.25 15.78
C LEU A 124 -2.79 1.98 15.76
N ILE A 125 -2.31 0.95 15.10
CA ILE A 125 -3.00 -0.33 15.04
C ILE A 125 -2.60 -1.19 16.26
#